data_678dd71293534d39810eef6792fc4b3c
#
_entry.id   678dd71293534d39810eef6792fc4b3c
#
_cell.length_a   1.000
_cell.length_b   1.000
_cell.length_c   1.000
_cell.angle_alpha   90.00
_cell.angle_beta   90.00
_cell.angle_gamma   90.00
#
_symmetry.space_group_name_H-M   'P 1'
#
loop_
_entity.id
_entity.type
_entity.pdbx_description
1 polymer ?
#
loop_
_entity_poly.entity_id
_entity_poly.type
_entity_poly.pdbx_seq_one_letter_code
_entity_poly.pdbx_strand_id
1 'polypeptide(L)'
;EDPYKCLCGLARVGFKTADSILLELERESINNIKNGKTPIIEFSCDLKTSKQRCLSCVLYLLEENENDGHTVMNIVDLRNQCMKLTPACSDLFVDCIKHESIIYDKDTMCVSLKSTYETESAIAETIIDGLKNNISWDYDIEKYRIIDNDCELSDEQIKILEYICKYNICILNGSGGTGKTFSTQAIIHMLKDNNKSYELFSPTGKAAKVLSENTNENAS
;
A
#
# COMPACT_ATOMS: atom_id res chain seq x y z
N GLU A 1 -12.86 0.12 27.54
CA GLU A 1 -11.79 0.09 26.50
C GLU A 1 -12.10 -1.02 25.50
N ASP A 2 -11.73 -0.82 24.22
CA ASP A 2 -11.93 -1.81 23.15
C ASP A 2 -10.85 -2.90 23.25
N PRO A 3 -11.20 -4.14 23.66
CA PRO A 3 -10.22 -5.19 23.88
C PRO A 3 -9.56 -5.67 22.56
N TYR A 4 -10.25 -5.60 21.43
CA TYR A 4 -9.68 -5.94 20.13
C TYR A 4 -8.62 -4.93 19.71
N LYS A 5 -8.92 -3.64 19.86
CA LYS A 5 -7.95 -2.57 19.57
C LYS A 5 -6.70 -2.70 20.44
N CYS A 6 -6.84 -3.08 21.71
CA CYS A 6 -5.70 -3.29 22.59
C CYS A 6 -4.83 -4.46 22.14
N LEU A 7 -5.42 -5.62 21.84
CA LEU A 7 -4.65 -6.82 21.45
C LEU A 7 -4.09 -6.74 20.03
N CYS A 8 -4.87 -6.29 19.06
CA CYS A 8 -4.40 -6.14 17.68
C CYS A 8 -3.31 -5.06 17.53
N GLY A 9 -3.19 -4.13 18.49
CA GLY A 9 -2.09 -3.17 18.55
C GLY A 9 -0.75 -3.77 19.00
N LEU A 10 -0.72 -5.01 19.47
CA LEU A 10 0.51 -5.68 19.85
C LEU A 10 1.21 -6.31 18.63
N ALA A 11 2.53 -6.20 18.59
CA ALA A 11 3.33 -6.77 17.51
C ALA A 11 3.03 -8.27 17.32
N ARG A 12 2.74 -8.68 16.07
CA ARG A 12 2.44 -10.05 15.67
C ARG A 12 1.11 -10.63 16.18
N VAL A 13 0.23 -9.81 16.73
CA VAL A 13 -1.12 -10.22 17.16
C VAL A 13 -2.13 -9.70 16.16
N GLY A 14 -2.50 -10.49 15.16
CA GLY A 14 -3.60 -10.19 14.26
C GLY A 14 -4.96 -10.56 14.84
N PHE A 15 -6.04 -10.16 14.16
CA PHE A 15 -7.42 -10.38 14.58
C PHE A 15 -7.71 -11.84 15.00
N LYS A 16 -7.31 -12.84 14.22
CA LYS A 16 -7.60 -14.25 14.52
C LYS A 16 -7.03 -14.70 15.87
N THR A 17 -5.82 -14.26 16.19
CA THR A 17 -5.18 -14.56 17.49
C THR A 17 -5.87 -13.80 18.62
N ALA A 18 -6.14 -12.51 18.43
CA ALA A 18 -6.86 -11.69 19.41
C ALA A 18 -8.27 -12.24 19.68
N ASP A 19 -9.01 -12.61 18.64
CA ASP A 19 -10.37 -13.17 18.74
C ASP A 19 -10.39 -14.49 19.53
N SER A 20 -9.44 -15.37 19.23
CA SER A 20 -9.32 -16.65 19.97
C SER A 20 -9.04 -16.43 21.47
N ILE A 21 -8.12 -15.54 21.80
CA ILE A 21 -7.77 -15.20 23.19
C ILE A 21 -8.96 -14.57 23.91
N LEU A 22 -9.60 -13.59 23.31
CA LEU A 22 -10.69 -12.84 23.94
C LEU A 22 -11.92 -13.70 24.20
N LEU A 23 -12.32 -14.53 23.22
CA LEU A 23 -13.46 -15.44 23.37
C LEU A 23 -13.19 -16.54 24.42
N GLU A 24 -11.94 -16.98 24.55
CA GLU A 24 -11.55 -17.94 25.59
C GLU A 24 -11.62 -17.29 26.99
N LEU A 25 -11.05 -16.08 27.16
CA LEU A 25 -11.12 -15.33 28.41
C LEU A 25 -12.56 -15.02 28.84
N GLU A 26 -13.45 -14.67 27.89
CA GLU A 26 -14.87 -14.48 28.15
C GLU A 26 -15.51 -15.76 28.64
N ARG A 27 -15.26 -16.88 27.96
CA ARG A 27 -15.79 -18.20 28.33
C ARG A 27 -15.35 -18.61 29.73
N GLU A 28 -14.07 -18.44 30.06
CA GLU A 28 -13.54 -18.76 31.38
C GLU A 28 -14.11 -17.85 32.48
N SER A 29 -14.25 -16.54 32.20
CA SER A 29 -14.86 -15.59 33.12
C SER A 29 -16.31 -15.95 33.45
N ILE A 30 -17.10 -16.30 32.42
CA ILE A 30 -18.49 -16.78 32.58
C ILE A 30 -18.54 -18.06 33.43
N ASN A 31 -17.62 -19.01 33.21
CA ASN A 31 -17.57 -20.26 33.99
C ASN A 31 -17.19 -19.99 35.46
N ASN A 32 -16.27 -19.04 35.71
CA ASN A 32 -15.89 -18.66 37.07
C ASN A 32 -17.10 -18.07 37.84
N ILE A 33 -17.84 -17.15 37.19
CA ILE A 33 -19.05 -16.57 37.78
C ILE A 33 -20.07 -17.66 38.11
N LYS A 34 -20.34 -18.60 37.20
CA LYS A 34 -21.28 -19.73 37.43
C LYS A 34 -20.87 -20.60 38.62
N ASN A 35 -19.57 -20.71 38.89
CA ASN A 35 -19.01 -21.48 39.99
C ASN A 35 -18.75 -20.65 41.26
N GLY A 36 -19.30 -19.44 41.35
CA GLY A 36 -19.17 -18.55 42.53
C GLY A 36 -17.76 -17.99 42.73
N LYS A 37 -16.93 -17.99 41.65
CA LYS A 37 -15.58 -17.40 41.64
C LYS A 37 -15.59 -16.02 40.97
N THR A 38 -14.55 -15.24 41.24
CA THR A 38 -14.34 -13.97 40.52
C THR A 38 -14.02 -14.21 39.04
N PRO A 39 -14.56 -13.39 38.11
CA PRO A 39 -14.19 -13.46 36.70
C PRO A 39 -12.72 -13.08 36.53
N ILE A 40 -12.10 -13.59 35.47
CA ILE A 40 -10.73 -13.19 35.09
C ILE A 40 -10.75 -11.76 34.57
N ILE A 41 -11.72 -11.46 33.72
CA ILE A 41 -11.99 -10.12 33.15
C ILE A 41 -13.50 -9.93 33.08
N GLU A 42 -13.95 -8.72 33.40
CA GLU A 42 -15.33 -8.31 33.19
C GLU A 42 -15.44 -7.58 31.85
N PHE A 43 -16.21 -8.15 30.95
CA PHE A 43 -16.54 -7.51 29.67
C PHE A 43 -17.88 -6.77 29.78
N SER A 44 -17.96 -5.57 29.20
CA SER A 44 -19.16 -4.74 29.22
C SER A 44 -20.28 -5.23 28.28
N CYS A 45 -19.97 -6.17 27.40
CA CYS A 45 -20.90 -6.75 26.43
C CYS A 45 -20.49 -8.19 26.07
N ASP A 46 -21.39 -8.94 25.46
CA ASP A 46 -21.08 -10.21 24.83
C ASP A 46 -20.13 -9.99 23.64
N LEU A 47 -18.89 -10.42 23.78
CA LEU A 47 -17.85 -10.24 22.75
C LEU A 47 -18.24 -10.92 21.44
N LYS A 48 -18.90 -12.06 21.53
CA LYS A 48 -19.28 -12.87 20.35
C LYS A 48 -20.15 -12.10 19.36
N THR A 49 -20.99 -11.19 19.87
CA THR A 49 -21.92 -10.36 19.09
C THR A 49 -21.54 -8.88 19.13
N SER A 50 -20.32 -8.54 19.56
CA SER A 50 -19.90 -7.15 19.74
C SER A 50 -19.57 -6.46 18.43
N LYS A 51 -19.83 -5.13 18.39
CA LYS A 51 -19.45 -4.28 17.26
C LYS A 51 -17.92 -4.20 17.12
N GLN A 52 -17.17 -4.19 18.24
CA GLN A 52 -15.71 -4.17 18.23
C GLN A 52 -15.14 -5.39 17.52
N ARG A 53 -15.69 -6.59 17.78
CA ARG A 53 -15.31 -7.83 17.10
C ARG A 53 -15.54 -7.73 15.59
N CYS A 54 -16.74 -7.30 15.19
CA CYS A 54 -17.09 -7.16 13.78
C CYS A 54 -16.16 -6.16 13.06
N LEU A 55 -15.96 -4.98 13.65
CA LEU A 55 -15.12 -3.95 13.09
C LEU A 55 -13.66 -4.42 12.96
N SER A 56 -13.10 -5.03 14.00
CA SER A 56 -11.73 -5.56 13.96
C SER A 56 -11.57 -6.65 12.92
N CYS A 57 -12.59 -7.49 12.70
CA CYS A 57 -12.60 -8.47 11.61
C CYS A 57 -12.58 -7.79 10.23
N VAL A 58 -13.39 -6.75 10.02
CA VAL A 58 -13.45 -6.01 8.77
C VAL A 58 -12.11 -5.33 8.48
N LEU A 59 -11.54 -4.62 9.45
CA LEU A 59 -10.24 -3.97 9.29
C LEU A 59 -9.13 -4.97 8.97
N TYR A 60 -9.08 -6.08 9.70
CA TYR A 60 -8.13 -7.16 9.45
C TYR A 60 -8.23 -7.72 8.01
N LEU A 61 -9.45 -7.94 7.51
CA LEU A 61 -9.63 -8.46 6.15
C LEU A 61 -9.19 -7.45 5.07
N LEU A 62 -9.38 -6.16 5.30
CA LEU A 62 -8.88 -5.12 4.42
C LEU A 62 -7.34 -5.03 4.45
N GLU A 63 -6.72 -5.14 5.64
CA GLU A 63 -5.26 -5.19 5.80
C GLU A 63 -4.65 -6.43 5.12
N GLU A 64 -5.28 -7.61 5.25
CA GLU A 64 -4.84 -8.82 4.54
C GLU A 64 -4.92 -8.65 3.02
N ASN A 65 -6.00 -8.03 2.53
CA ASN A 65 -6.16 -7.71 1.11
C ASN A 65 -5.05 -6.77 0.60
N GLU A 66 -4.60 -5.81 1.42
CA GLU A 66 -3.46 -4.94 1.10
C GLU A 66 -2.14 -5.71 1.09
N ASN A 67 -1.94 -6.65 2.02
CA ASN A 67 -0.77 -7.52 2.03
C ASN A 67 -0.69 -8.40 0.77
N ASP A 68 -1.84 -8.75 0.18
CA ASP A 68 -1.94 -9.45 -1.10
C ASP A 68 -1.77 -8.51 -2.32
N GLY A 69 -1.55 -7.20 -2.10
CA GLY A 69 -1.31 -6.20 -3.13
C GLY A 69 -2.57 -5.52 -3.69
N HIS A 70 -3.70 -5.60 -2.99
CA HIS A 70 -4.97 -5.01 -3.41
C HIS A 70 -5.41 -3.91 -2.47
N THR A 71 -5.61 -2.70 -2.96
CA THR A 71 -6.00 -1.53 -2.17
C THR A 71 -7.51 -1.42 -1.93
N VAL A 72 -8.30 -2.15 -2.68
CA VAL A 72 -9.77 -2.19 -2.57
C VAL A 72 -10.30 -3.63 -2.58
N MET A 73 -11.43 -3.87 -1.94
CA MET A 73 -12.14 -5.14 -1.95
C MET A 73 -13.62 -4.91 -2.27
N ASN A 74 -14.24 -5.81 -3.05
CA ASN A 74 -15.68 -5.75 -3.27
C ASN A 74 -16.44 -5.98 -1.95
N ILE A 75 -17.48 -5.20 -1.68
CA ILE A 75 -18.23 -5.25 -0.41
C ILE A 75 -18.89 -6.61 -0.17
N VAL A 76 -19.31 -7.31 -1.23
CA VAL A 76 -19.94 -8.63 -1.12
C VAL A 76 -18.90 -9.67 -0.68
N ASP A 77 -17.70 -9.60 -1.25
CA ASP A 77 -16.59 -10.50 -0.89
C ASP A 77 -16.12 -10.24 0.54
N LEU A 78 -15.96 -8.98 0.93
CA LEU A 78 -15.64 -8.58 2.29
C LEU A 78 -16.68 -9.12 3.29
N ARG A 79 -17.99 -8.94 2.99
CA ARG A 79 -19.07 -9.46 3.82
C ARG A 79 -19.00 -10.99 3.95
N ASN A 80 -18.81 -11.69 2.84
CA ASN A 80 -18.75 -13.15 2.83
C ASN A 80 -17.57 -13.67 3.67
N GLN A 81 -16.43 -13.02 3.57
CA GLN A 81 -15.25 -13.38 4.37
C GLN A 81 -15.45 -13.04 5.85
N CYS A 82 -16.01 -11.87 6.17
CA CYS A 82 -16.33 -11.46 7.53
C CYS A 82 -17.32 -12.45 8.19
N MET A 83 -18.38 -12.87 7.48
CA MET A 83 -19.35 -13.82 8.01
C MET A 83 -18.78 -15.22 8.24
N LYS A 84 -17.73 -15.63 7.53
CA LYS A 84 -17.01 -16.88 7.83
C LYS A 84 -16.27 -16.82 9.16
N LEU A 85 -15.69 -15.67 9.50
CA LEU A 85 -14.92 -15.48 10.74
C LEU A 85 -15.83 -15.08 11.93
N THR A 86 -16.84 -14.24 11.68
CA THR A 86 -17.70 -13.67 12.71
C THR A 86 -19.19 -13.81 12.35
N PRO A 87 -19.73 -15.04 12.23
CA PRO A 87 -21.11 -15.26 11.76
C PRO A 87 -22.16 -14.61 12.66
N ALA A 88 -21.89 -14.48 13.96
CA ALA A 88 -22.79 -13.85 14.92
C ALA A 88 -22.89 -12.32 14.79
N CYS A 89 -22.05 -11.69 13.95
CA CYS A 89 -22.00 -10.25 13.76
C CYS A 89 -22.68 -9.78 12.45
N SER A 90 -23.48 -10.63 11.80
CA SER A 90 -24.06 -10.36 10.47
C SER A 90 -24.81 -9.03 10.37
N ASP A 91 -25.56 -8.69 11.41
CA ASP A 91 -26.39 -7.49 11.45
C ASP A 91 -25.60 -6.21 11.72
N LEU A 92 -24.37 -6.35 12.23
CA LEU A 92 -23.48 -5.24 12.55
C LEU A 92 -22.59 -4.82 11.39
N PHE A 93 -22.47 -5.66 10.36
CA PHE A 93 -21.55 -5.42 9.23
C PHE A 93 -21.77 -4.06 8.56
N VAL A 94 -23.04 -3.70 8.27
CA VAL A 94 -23.39 -2.43 7.61
C VAL A 94 -22.98 -1.22 8.45
N ASP A 95 -23.07 -1.32 9.77
CA ASP A 95 -22.65 -0.24 10.65
C ASP A 95 -21.13 -0.18 10.82
N CYS A 96 -20.44 -1.30 10.68
CA CYS A 96 -18.97 -1.34 10.65
C CYS A 96 -18.41 -0.70 9.38
N ILE A 97 -19.03 -0.89 8.22
CA ILE A 97 -18.60 -0.24 6.96
C ILE A 97 -18.73 1.29 7.00
N LYS A 98 -19.56 1.86 7.87
CA LYS A 98 -19.67 3.31 8.07
C LYS A 98 -18.62 3.88 9.03
N HIS A 99 -17.70 3.05 9.53
CA HIS A 99 -16.66 3.50 10.45
C HIS A 99 -15.70 4.50 9.78
N GLU A 100 -15.22 5.47 10.53
CA GLU A 100 -14.35 6.55 10.05
C GLU A 100 -13.03 6.09 9.39
N SER A 101 -12.58 4.89 9.73
CA SER A 101 -11.35 4.27 9.14
C SER A 101 -11.61 3.57 7.79
N ILE A 102 -12.83 3.57 7.29
CA ILE A 102 -13.26 2.82 6.11
C ILE A 102 -13.87 3.78 5.08
N ILE A 103 -13.51 3.61 3.83
CA ILE A 103 -14.15 4.27 2.69
C ILE A 103 -14.94 3.22 1.92
N TYR A 104 -16.20 3.52 1.68
CA TYR A 104 -17.08 2.73 0.81
C TYR A 104 -17.50 3.55 -0.40
N ASP A 105 -17.06 3.15 -1.56
CA ASP A 105 -17.51 3.70 -2.84
C ASP A 105 -18.73 2.92 -3.35
N LYS A 106 -19.86 3.61 -3.44
CA LYS A 106 -21.14 3.02 -3.87
C LYS A 106 -21.19 2.74 -5.37
N ASP A 107 -20.45 3.50 -6.17
CA ASP A 107 -20.50 3.40 -7.63
C ASP A 107 -19.72 2.16 -8.10
N THR A 108 -18.61 1.87 -7.45
CA THR A 108 -17.80 0.68 -7.73
C THR A 108 -18.12 -0.52 -6.83
N MET A 109 -18.92 -0.33 -5.78
CA MET A 109 -19.19 -1.32 -4.74
C MET A 109 -17.91 -1.80 -4.04
N CYS A 110 -16.88 -0.95 -3.97
CA CYS A 110 -15.60 -1.25 -3.37
C CYS A 110 -15.43 -0.60 -2.00
N VAL A 111 -14.68 -1.28 -1.15
CA VAL A 111 -14.33 -0.86 0.22
C VAL A 111 -12.81 -0.83 0.34
N SER A 112 -12.28 0.19 1.00
CA SER A 112 -10.85 0.33 1.32
C SER A 112 -10.63 0.85 2.73
N LEU A 113 -9.40 0.71 3.24
CA LEU A 113 -8.96 1.50 4.38
C LEU A 113 -8.86 2.97 3.98
N LYS A 114 -9.30 3.86 4.87
CA LYS A 114 -9.26 5.30 4.63
C LYS A 114 -7.84 5.81 4.40
N SER A 115 -6.87 5.32 5.19
CA SER A 115 -5.45 5.67 5.05
C SER A 115 -4.90 5.37 3.66
N THR A 116 -5.27 4.22 3.08
CA THR A 116 -4.84 3.80 1.75
C THR A 116 -5.50 4.66 0.67
N TYR A 117 -6.80 4.91 0.79
CA TYR A 117 -7.53 5.80 -0.11
C TYR A 117 -6.94 7.22 -0.12
N GLU A 118 -6.63 7.80 1.05
CA GLU A 118 -6.01 9.12 1.17
C GLU A 118 -4.61 9.14 0.55
N THR A 119 -3.82 8.08 0.73
CA THR A 119 -2.50 7.95 0.12
C THR A 119 -2.59 7.87 -1.41
N GLU A 120 -3.47 7.04 -1.96
CA GLU A 120 -3.69 6.94 -3.42
C GLU A 120 -4.18 8.27 -4.00
N SER A 121 -5.09 8.96 -3.30
CA SER A 121 -5.60 10.27 -3.72
C SER A 121 -4.48 11.32 -3.75
N ALA A 122 -3.62 11.37 -2.73
CA ALA A 122 -2.49 12.30 -2.69
C ALA A 122 -1.47 12.01 -3.81
N ILE A 123 -1.21 10.73 -4.12
CA ILE A 123 -0.37 10.34 -5.25
C ILE A 123 -1.00 10.82 -6.57
N ALA A 124 -2.30 10.57 -6.77
CA ALA A 124 -3.02 10.99 -7.97
C ALA A 124 -3.00 12.52 -8.16
N GLU A 125 -3.24 13.29 -7.10
CA GLU A 125 -3.17 14.75 -7.11
C GLU A 125 -1.76 15.23 -7.50
N THR A 126 -0.72 14.65 -6.90
CA THR A 126 0.68 14.97 -7.21
C THR A 126 1.01 14.71 -8.68
N ILE A 127 0.54 13.59 -9.23
CA ILE A 127 0.73 13.25 -10.65
C ILE A 127 -0.03 14.24 -11.54
N ILE A 128 -1.29 14.56 -11.23
CA ILE A 128 -2.11 15.51 -11.99
C ILE A 128 -1.46 16.89 -12.01
N ASP A 129 -0.96 17.36 -10.87
CA ASP A 129 -0.30 18.67 -10.79
C ASP A 129 1.04 18.69 -11.54
N GLY A 130 1.80 17.60 -11.48
CA GLY A 130 3.01 17.44 -12.29
C GLY A 130 2.73 17.47 -13.80
N LEU A 131 1.62 16.88 -14.24
CA LEU A 131 1.24 16.86 -15.66
C LEU A 131 0.73 18.21 -16.17
N LYS A 132 0.23 19.09 -15.30
CA LYS A 132 -0.22 20.45 -15.70
C LYS A 132 0.95 21.37 -16.03
N ASN A 133 2.11 21.15 -15.43
CA ASN A 133 3.29 22.00 -15.54
C ASN A 133 4.31 21.34 -16.46
N ASN A 134 4.25 21.65 -17.75
CA ASN A 134 5.23 21.12 -18.70
C ASN A 134 6.58 21.83 -18.53
N ILE A 135 7.65 21.07 -18.61
CA ILE A 135 9.01 21.60 -18.80
C ILE A 135 9.31 21.66 -20.29
N SER A 136 10.25 22.52 -20.66
CA SER A 136 10.75 22.57 -22.02
C SER A 136 12.26 22.74 -21.95
N TRP A 137 12.97 21.61 -22.05
CA TRP A 137 14.42 21.61 -22.21
C TRP A 137 14.76 21.32 -23.67
N ASP A 138 15.55 22.20 -24.27
CA ASP A 138 16.03 22.04 -25.64
C ASP A 138 17.43 21.44 -25.61
N TYR A 139 17.50 20.11 -25.51
CA TYR A 139 18.74 19.36 -25.49
C TYR A 139 18.90 18.55 -26.76
N ASP A 140 20.14 18.43 -27.26
CA ASP A 140 20.49 17.52 -28.34
C ASP A 140 20.49 16.08 -27.83
N ILE A 141 19.34 15.42 -27.95
CA ILE A 141 19.07 14.08 -27.40
C ILE A 141 19.88 13.02 -28.16
N GLU A 142 20.09 13.20 -29.46
CA GLU A 142 20.84 12.23 -30.28
C GLU A 142 22.29 12.08 -29.81
N LYS A 143 22.86 13.08 -29.16
CA LYS A 143 24.16 13.00 -28.50
C LYS A 143 24.26 11.88 -27.46
N TYR A 144 23.12 11.50 -26.84
CA TYR A 144 23.04 10.47 -25.78
C TYR A 144 22.61 9.11 -26.28
N ARG A 145 22.50 8.92 -27.60
CA ARG A 145 22.16 7.62 -28.22
C ARG A 145 23.22 6.58 -27.92
N ILE A 146 24.48 6.96 -27.90
CA ILE A 146 25.61 6.09 -27.59
C ILE A 146 26.12 6.44 -26.19
N ILE A 147 26.03 5.47 -25.27
CA ILE A 147 26.45 5.67 -23.87
C ILE A 147 27.89 5.22 -23.67
N ASP A 148 28.23 4.05 -24.17
CA ASP A 148 29.57 3.49 -24.21
C ASP A 148 29.92 3.08 -25.64
N ASN A 149 31.18 2.95 -25.96
CA ASN A 149 31.71 2.77 -27.33
C ASN A 149 31.06 1.64 -28.14
N ASP A 150 30.25 0.74 -27.53
CA ASP A 150 29.64 -0.42 -28.17
C ASP A 150 28.12 -0.56 -27.88
N CYS A 151 27.50 0.34 -27.14
CA CYS A 151 26.10 0.20 -26.73
C CYS A 151 25.25 1.40 -27.18
N GLU A 152 24.30 1.15 -28.08
CA GLU A 152 23.39 2.14 -28.64
C GLU A 152 21.97 1.98 -28.05
N LEU A 153 21.33 3.09 -27.69
CA LEU A 153 19.92 3.13 -27.30
C LEU A 153 19.02 2.85 -28.50
N SER A 154 18.03 2.02 -28.31
CA SER A 154 16.97 1.84 -29.30
C SER A 154 16.11 3.11 -29.44
N ASP A 155 15.36 3.23 -30.53
CA ASP A 155 14.45 4.36 -30.74
C ASP A 155 13.36 4.47 -29.64
N GLU A 156 12.97 3.34 -29.04
CA GLU A 156 12.06 3.34 -27.91
C GLU A 156 12.71 3.89 -26.63
N GLN A 157 13.99 3.58 -26.42
CA GLN A 157 14.74 4.08 -25.29
C GLN A 157 15.10 5.58 -25.42
N ILE A 158 15.33 6.07 -26.63
CA ILE A 158 15.53 7.50 -26.91
C ILE A 158 14.29 8.33 -26.56
N LYS A 159 13.09 7.82 -26.81
CA LYS A 159 11.84 8.52 -26.49
C LYS A 159 11.70 8.89 -25.01
N ILE A 160 12.31 8.13 -24.10
CA ILE A 160 12.27 8.53 -22.66
C ILE A 160 13.04 9.83 -22.42
N LEU A 161 14.16 10.05 -23.11
CA LEU A 161 14.93 11.28 -23.01
C LEU A 161 14.13 12.48 -23.55
N GLU A 162 13.42 12.29 -24.67
CA GLU A 162 12.50 13.30 -25.20
C GLU A 162 11.37 13.64 -24.21
N TYR A 163 10.80 12.63 -23.56
CA TYR A 163 9.73 12.83 -22.60
C TYR A 163 10.21 13.57 -21.34
N ILE A 164 11.39 13.24 -20.84
CA ILE A 164 12.00 13.93 -19.70
C ILE A 164 12.27 15.42 -20.01
N CYS A 165 12.57 15.75 -21.25
CA CYS A 165 12.72 17.15 -21.68
C CYS A 165 11.38 17.91 -21.80
N LYS A 166 10.24 17.21 -21.83
CA LYS A 166 8.91 17.80 -22.06
C LYS A 166 7.98 17.71 -20.87
N TYR A 167 8.12 16.69 -20.03
CA TYR A 167 7.16 16.38 -18.98
C TYR A 167 7.84 16.29 -17.60
N ASN A 168 7.18 16.82 -16.58
CA ASN A 168 7.66 16.72 -15.19
C ASN A 168 7.56 15.32 -14.61
N ILE A 169 6.68 14.46 -15.16
CA ILE A 169 6.50 13.08 -14.71
C ILE A 169 6.58 12.16 -15.93
N CYS A 170 7.49 11.20 -15.87
CA CYS A 170 7.65 10.15 -16.87
C CYS A 170 7.70 8.78 -16.20
N ILE A 171 7.01 7.80 -16.76
CA ILE A 171 7.03 6.41 -16.27
C ILE A 171 7.68 5.53 -17.34
N LEU A 172 8.82 4.93 -16.99
CA LEU A 172 9.49 3.93 -17.81
C LEU A 172 9.12 2.53 -17.31
N ASN A 173 8.23 1.85 -18.03
CA ASN A 173 7.84 0.48 -17.72
C ASN A 173 8.45 -0.51 -18.73
N GLY A 174 8.69 -1.74 -18.28
CA GLY A 174 9.21 -2.81 -19.13
C GLY A 174 9.54 -4.07 -18.32
N SER A 175 9.52 -5.22 -18.97
CA SER A 175 9.91 -6.50 -18.37
C SER A 175 11.39 -6.55 -17.96
N GLY A 176 11.80 -7.61 -17.25
CA GLY A 176 13.21 -7.82 -16.91
C GLY A 176 14.08 -7.90 -18.17
N GLY A 177 15.25 -7.28 -18.15
CA GLY A 177 16.20 -7.33 -19.27
C GLY A 177 15.92 -6.40 -20.47
N THR A 178 14.91 -5.53 -20.40
CA THR A 178 14.58 -4.57 -21.49
C THR A 178 15.48 -3.32 -21.53
N GLY A 179 16.56 -3.29 -20.77
CA GLY A 179 17.51 -2.17 -20.79
C GLY A 179 17.07 -0.92 -20.01
N LYS A 180 16.12 -1.03 -19.06
CA LYS A 180 15.71 0.12 -18.22
C LYS A 180 16.86 0.81 -17.53
N THR A 181 17.77 0.03 -16.95
CA THR A 181 18.97 0.55 -16.28
C THR A 181 19.89 1.31 -17.26
N PHE A 182 19.99 0.80 -18.48
CA PHE A 182 20.75 1.44 -19.55
C PHE A 182 20.14 2.79 -19.95
N SER A 183 18.80 2.85 -20.10
CA SER A 183 18.09 4.12 -20.29
C SER A 183 18.31 5.09 -19.11
N THR A 184 18.38 4.59 -17.87
CA THR A 184 18.67 5.42 -16.68
C THR A 184 20.08 6.03 -16.75
N GLN A 185 21.09 5.30 -17.22
CA GLN A 185 22.43 5.85 -17.44
C GLN A 185 22.42 6.99 -18.45
N ALA A 186 21.70 6.83 -19.57
CA ALA A 186 21.57 7.90 -20.57
C ALA A 186 20.91 9.16 -19.98
N ILE A 187 19.85 9.00 -19.17
CA ILE A 187 19.21 10.11 -18.46
C ILE A 187 20.21 10.83 -17.55
N ILE A 188 20.98 10.09 -16.77
CA ILE A 188 21.98 10.65 -15.87
C ILE A 188 23.04 11.43 -16.65
N HIS A 189 23.57 10.88 -17.74
CA HIS A 189 24.55 11.56 -18.60
C HIS A 189 23.97 12.86 -19.15
N MET A 190 22.73 12.83 -19.67
CA MET A 190 22.04 14.01 -20.18
C MET A 190 21.89 15.09 -19.08
N LEU A 191 21.46 14.72 -17.88
CA LEU A 191 21.28 15.64 -16.77
C LEU A 191 22.61 16.26 -16.32
N LYS A 192 23.67 15.47 -16.19
CA LYS A 192 25.02 15.94 -15.84
C LYS A 192 25.57 16.92 -16.85
N ASP A 193 25.52 16.58 -18.13
CA ASP A 193 26.03 17.44 -19.21
C ASP A 193 25.32 18.79 -19.26
N ASN A 194 24.06 18.83 -18.83
CA ASN A 194 23.25 20.05 -18.79
C ASN A 194 23.20 20.69 -17.38
N ASN A 195 24.09 20.31 -16.47
CA ASN A 195 24.20 20.84 -15.10
C ASN A 195 22.89 20.78 -14.30
N LYS A 196 22.11 19.70 -14.48
CA LYS A 196 20.90 19.44 -13.70
C LYS A 196 21.21 18.56 -12.49
N SER A 197 20.69 18.94 -11.34
CA SER A 197 20.70 18.08 -10.14
C SER A 197 19.71 16.97 -10.29
N TYR A 198 20.01 15.81 -9.74
CA TYR A 198 19.14 14.64 -9.69
C TYR A 198 19.45 13.82 -8.43
N GLU A 199 18.52 12.99 -8.06
CA GLU A 199 18.66 12.01 -6.97
C GLU A 199 18.10 10.66 -7.43
N LEU A 200 18.69 9.57 -6.92
CA LEU A 200 18.28 8.20 -7.23
C LEU A 200 17.74 7.53 -5.98
N PHE A 201 16.53 7.02 -6.05
CA PHE A 201 15.88 6.32 -4.95
C PHE A 201 15.44 4.92 -5.37
N SER A 202 15.42 4.01 -4.39
CA SER A 202 14.89 2.67 -4.57
C SER A 202 14.15 2.21 -3.31
N PRO A 203 13.06 1.42 -3.43
CA PRO A 203 12.25 1.00 -2.29
C PRO A 203 12.96 0.04 -1.32
N THR A 204 14.11 -0.54 -1.72
CA THR A 204 14.89 -1.45 -0.87
C THR A 204 16.38 -1.19 -0.98
N GLY A 205 17.12 -1.31 0.13
CA GLY A 205 18.58 -1.13 0.13
C GLY A 205 19.32 -2.06 -0.84
N LYS A 206 18.82 -3.28 -1.09
CA LYS A 206 19.39 -4.17 -2.11
C LYS A 206 19.23 -3.59 -3.52
N ALA A 207 18.06 -3.06 -3.84
CA ALA A 207 17.82 -2.47 -5.16
C ALA A 207 18.55 -1.12 -5.31
N ALA A 208 18.67 -0.32 -4.24
CA ALA A 208 19.51 0.89 -4.22
C ALA A 208 20.97 0.55 -4.52
N LYS A 209 21.52 -0.49 -3.89
CA LYS A 209 22.89 -0.94 -4.16
C LYS A 209 23.10 -1.36 -5.62
N VAL A 210 22.17 -2.16 -6.18
CA VAL A 210 22.21 -2.57 -7.59
C VAL A 210 22.11 -1.37 -8.52
N LEU A 211 21.25 -0.39 -8.19
CA LEU A 211 21.13 0.85 -8.97
C LEU A 211 22.44 1.65 -8.94
N SER A 212 23.05 1.81 -7.74
CA SER A 212 24.34 2.49 -7.59
C SER A 212 25.46 1.81 -8.39
N GLU A 213 25.58 0.48 -8.30
CA GLU A 213 26.59 -0.28 -9.03
C GLU A 213 26.43 -0.14 -10.55
N ASN A 214 25.18 -0.19 -11.04
CA ASN A 214 24.90 -0.10 -12.48
C ASN A 214 25.03 1.32 -13.06
N THR A 215 24.83 2.35 -12.25
CA THR A 215 24.88 3.74 -12.72
C THR A 215 26.17 4.46 -12.35
N ASN A 216 27.03 3.88 -11.51
CA ASN A 216 28.16 4.51 -10.84
C ASN A 216 27.78 5.79 -10.06
N GLU A 217 26.55 5.84 -9.54
CA GLU A 217 25.98 6.95 -8.77
C GLU A 217 25.51 6.48 -7.41
N ASN A 218 25.40 7.39 -6.44
CA ASN A 218 24.82 7.06 -5.14
C ASN A 218 23.29 7.00 -5.23
N ALA A 219 22.70 5.85 -4.88
CA ALA A 219 21.25 5.67 -4.74
C ALA A 219 20.91 5.37 -3.27
N SER A 220 19.75 5.88 -2.82
CA SER A 220 19.20 5.73 -1.46
C SER A 220 17.98 4.83 -1.43
#